data_b63918166d0c06ad9ed5de00668e54a2
#
_entry.id   b63918166d0c06ad9ed5de00668e54a2
#
_cell.length_a   1.000
_cell.length_b   1.000
_cell.length_c   1.000
_cell.angle_alpha   90.00
_cell.angle_beta   90.00
_cell.angle_gamma   90.00
#
_symmetry.space_group_name_H-M   'P 1'
#
loop_
_entity.id
_entity.type
_entity.pdbx_description
1 polymer ?
#
loop_
_entity_poly.entity_id
_entity_poly.type
_entity_poly.pdbx_seq_one_letter_code
_entity_poly.pdbx_strand_id
1 'polypeptide(L)'
;MEIVYVGLDLGSSAFQQVAIKSDGSIKVNRSFTTSEANLRAAFADQRGEIHVHLEAGELAPWAASVIRPLVTRVVCSHPKDNAWIAKDADKCDRVDAYKLAELLRLNCFKEVHYAPDQPRRNFKQLVQHYDEMTAQQARLKTKLKARLRMQGVIVTGERLFSATGRKEVLVKVESRDLRTAIKQLYTVLDQSVAAQGEARLLMLRAAQAFPEIKLLRTVPGIGPIGACRFSAYIHTPSRFSSKRKLWKYCRLSVSHRSSNGKPLRRPRLDRSGCGRLKDVSRKAFDVAVRSRQDNGFKRTYQRALETTHDKTHARLTVQRKIVSTLRAMWLRRTPYCDELSR
;
A
#
# COMPACT_ATOMS: atom_id res chain seq x y z
N MET A 1 29.04 16.73 19.89
CA MET A 1 28.18 15.74 20.60
C MET A 1 28.45 14.37 19.99
N GLU A 2 28.57 13.32 20.81
CA GLU A 2 28.77 11.95 20.27
C GLU A 2 27.47 11.45 19.60
N ILE A 3 27.61 10.94 18.37
CA ILE A 3 26.46 10.33 17.65
C ILE A 3 26.44 8.83 18.01
N VAL A 4 25.27 8.38 18.41
CA VAL A 4 25.01 6.96 18.72
C VAL A 4 24.03 6.41 17.69
N TYR A 5 24.42 5.32 17.03
CA TYR A 5 23.61 4.64 16.01
C TYR A 5 22.97 3.39 16.63
N VAL A 6 21.65 3.32 16.62
CA VAL A 6 20.88 2.27 17.28
C VAL A 6 20.11 1.46 16.25
N GLY A 7 20.29 0.17 16.23
CA GLY A 7 19.43 -0.77 15.51
C GLY A 7 18.44 -1.40 16.48
N LEU A 8 17.17 -1.44 16.08
CA LEU A 8 16.12 -2.16 16.80
C LEU A 8 15.53 -3.25 15.90
N ASP A 9 15.70 -4.49 16.31
CA ASP A 9 14.99 -5.62 15.73
C ASP A 9 13.75 -5.91 16.57
N LEU A 10 12.55 -5.75 15.96
CA LEU A 10 11.26 -5.74 16.64
C LEU A 10 10.51 -7.06 16.43
N GLY A 11 10.52 -7.92 17.44
CA GLY A 11 9.64 -9.08 17.53
C GLY A 11 8.34 -8.79 18.32
N SER A 12 7.35 -9.66 18.19
CA SER A 12 6.06 -9.54 18.91
C SER A 12 6.18 -9.77 20.41
N SER A 13 7.09 -10.64 20.85
CA SER A 13 7.32 -10.97 22.25
C SER A 13 8.51 -10.20 22.86
N ALA A 14 9.54 -9.99 22.09
CA ALA A 14 10.77 -9.29 22.51
C ALA A 14 11.32 -8.45 21.38
N PHE A 15 12.11 -7.44 21.74
CA PHE A 15 12.92 -6.69 20.78
C PHE A 15 14.38 -6.62 21.24
N GLN A 16 15.28 -6.58 20.27
CA GLN A 16 16.71 -6.44 20.48
C GLN A 16 17.16 -5.02 20.17
N GLN A 17 17.92 -4.43 21.08
CA GLN A 17 18.57 -3.14 20.90
C GLN A 17 20.07 -3.32 20.84
N VAL A 18 20.69 -2.81 19.76
CA VAL A 18 22.14 -2.65 19.68
C VAL A 18 22.46 -1.20 19.37
N ALA A 19 23.27 -0.58 20.21
CA ALA A 19 23.78 0.77 20.00
C ALA A 19 25.29 0.72 19.74
N ILE A 20 25.75 1.42 18.70
CA ILE A 20 27.16 1.53 18.32
C ILE A 20 27.59 2.99 18.25
N LYS A 21 28.89 3.22 18.47
CA LYS A 21 29.52 4.53 18.30
C LYS A 21 29.89 4.77 16.84
N SER A 22 30.43 5.96 16.56
CA SER A 22 30.91 6.35 15.23
C SER A 22 32.05 5.48 14.70
N ASP A 23 32.86 4.91 15.61
CA ASP A 23 33.93 3.96 15.28
C ASP A 23 33.42 2.51 15.02
N GLY A 24 32.15 2.24 15.24
CA GLY A 24 31.53 0.91 15.10
C GLY A 24 31.59 0.06 16.38
N SER A 25 32.23 0.53 17.46
CA SER A 25 32.27 -0.19 18.72
C SER A 25 30.89 -0.25 19.40
N ILE A 26 30.56 -1.41 19.96
CA ILE A 26 29.27 -1.66 20.63
C ILE A 26 29.25 -0.90 21.97
N LYS A 27 28.28 -0.02 22.16
CA LYS A 27 28.01 0.69 23.41
C LYS A 27 26.95 0.00 24.25
N VAL A 28 25.91 -0.53 23.61
CA VAL A 28 24.76 -1.20 24.24
C VAL A 28 24.35 -2.42 23.43
N ASN A 29 24.00 -3.49 24.13
CA ASN A 29 23.43 -4.69 23.55
C ASN A 29 22.48 -5.30 24.57
N ARG A 30 21.16 -5.10 24.39
CA ARG A 30 20.14 -5.48 25.37
C ARG A 30 18.91 -6.06 24.67
N SER A 31 18.26 -7.01 25.33
CA SER A 31 16.98 -7.56 24.92
C SER A 31 15.90 -7.13 25.93
N PHE A 32 14.71 -6.81 25.42
CA PHE A 32 13.56 -6.39 26.21
C PHE A 32 12.31 -7.10 25.74
N THR A 33 11.36 -7.36 26.65
CA THR A 33 9.99 -7.73 26.26
C THR A 33 9.32 -6.57 25.53
N THR A 34 8.58 -6.86 24.46
CA THR A 34 7.97 -5.82 23.62
C THR A 34 6.81 -5.14 24.35
N SER A 35 7.05 -3.92 24.80
CA SER A 35 6.06 -3.03 25.42
C SER A 35 6.44 -1.57 25.22
N GLU A 36 5.48 -0.65 25.37
CA GLU A 36 5.75 0.78 25.31
C GLU A 36 6.69 1.23 26.40
N ALA A 37 6.49 0.73 27.64
CA ALA A 37 7.34 1.03 28.77
C ALA A 37 8.80 0.65 28.50
N ASN A 38 9.04 -0.53 27.98
CA ASN A 38 10.39 -1.01 27.67
C ASN A 38 11.02 -0.29 26.48
N LEU A 39 10.21 0.09 25.45
CA LEU A 39 10.71 0.94 24.37
C LEU A 39 11.18 2.31 24.87
N ARG A 40 10.48 2.91 25.84
CA ARG A 40 10.91 4.16 26.48
C ARG A 40 12.14 3.94 27.37
N ALA A 41 12.15 2.89 28.18
CA ALA A 41 13.27 2.54 29.07
C ALA A 41 14.58 2.27 28.30
N ALA A 42 14.49 1.69 27.11
CA ALA A 42 15.65 1.41 26.26
C ALA A 42 16.46 2.67 25.88
N PHE A 43 15.88 3.85 25.99
CA PHE A 43 16.54 5.14 25.65
C PHE A 43 16.70 6.06 26.85
N ALA A 44 16.22 5.70 28.04
CA ALA A 44 16.22 6.59 29.22
C ALA A 44 17.64 6.98 29.70
N ASP A 45 18.59 6.07 29.60
CA ASP A 45 20.00 6.23 30.02
C ASP A 45 20.93 6.65 28.89
N GLN A 46 20.43 6.80 27.66
CA GLN A 46 21.26 7.18 26.52
C GLN A 46 21.45 8.70 26.43
N ARG A 47 22.69 9.14 26.21
CA ARG A 47 23.07 10.53 26.06
C ARG A 47 23.67 10.77 24.68
N GLY A 48 23.53 11.99 24.17
CA GLY A 48 24.08 12.41 22.88
C GLY A 48 23.03 12.48 21.76
N GLU A 49 23.48 12.53 20.52
CA GLU A 49 22.65 12.53 19.33
C GLU A 49 22.31 11.08 18.94
N ILE A 50 21.07 10.66 19.17
CA ILE A 50 20.65 9.26 18.99
C ILE A 50 19.92 9.12 17.66
N HIS A 51 20.46 8.30 16.77
CA HIS A 51 19.85 7.91 15.51
C HIS A 51 19.39 6.45 15.59
N VAL A 52 18.15 6.17 15.25
CA VAL A 52 17.54 4.82 15.35
C VAL A 52 17.11 4.29 14.01
N HIS A 53 17.45 3.03 13.72
CA HIS A 53 17.06 2.31 12.53
C HIS A 53 16.17 1.11 12.88
N LEU A 54 15.01 1.07 12.24
CA LEU A 54 14.02 -0.01 12.34
C LEU A 54 13.85 -0.71 10.99
N GLU A 55 13.62 -2.01 11.02
CA GLU A 55 13.11 -2.69 9.84
C GLU A 55 11.61 -2.47 9.68
N ALA A 56 11.14 -2.26 8.43
CA ALA A 56 9.73 -2.05 8.13
C ALA A 56 8.92 -3.34 8.34
N GLY A 57 8.21 -3.39 9.44
CA GLY A 57 7.31 -4.47 9.86
C GLY A 57 6.00 -3.92 10.44
N GLU A 58 5.18 -4.81 10.99
CA GLU A 58 3.88 -4.44 11.56
C GLU A 58 4.01 -3.55 12.80
N LEU A 59 5.04 -3.79 13.64
CA LEU A 59 5.32 -3.03 14.85
C LEU A 59 6.07 -1.72 14.60
N ALA A 60 6.77 -1.58 13.47
CA ALA A 60 7.63 -0.43 13.21
C ALA A 60 6.89 0.94 13.27
N PRO A 61 5.65 1.10 12.76
CA PRO A 61 4.94 2.38 12.88
C PRO A 61 4.61 2.76 14.33
N TRP A 62 4.25 1.78 15.15
CA TRP A 62 3.97 1.98 16.58
C TRP A 62 5.26 2.30 17.32
N ALA A 63 6.29 1.46 17.20
CA ALA A 63 7.58 1.69 17.86
C ALA A 63 8.19 3.03 17.47
N ALA A 64 8.20 3.37 16.18
CA ALA A 64 8.67 4.68 15.71
C ALA A 64 7.90 5.85 16.33
N SER A 65 6.58 5.70 16.62
CA SER A 65 5.81 6.76 17.27
C SER A 65 6.16 6.93 18.75
N VAL A 66 6.50 5.84 19.44
CA VAL A 66 6.90 5.84 20.86
C VAL A 66 8.29 6.45 21.04
N ILE A 67 9.25 6.06 20.19
CA ILE A 67 10.66 6.45 20.37
C ILE A 67 11.00 7.80 19.76
N ARG A 68 10.25 8.29 18.78
CA ARG A 68 10.54 9.56 18.08
C ARG A 68 10.70 10.78 19.00
N PRO A 69 9.91 10.95 20.09
CA PRO A 69 10.12 12.05 21.05
C PRO A 69 11.39 11.92 21.90
N LEU A 70 12.03 10.74 21.92
CA LEU A 70 13.15 10.40 22.80
C LEU A 70 14.50 10.46 22.09
N VAL A 71 14.51 10.57 20.76
CA VAL A 71 15.71 10.45 19.94
C VAL A 71 15.75 11.51 18.85
N THR A 72 16.95 11.78 18.32
CA THR A 72 17.17 12.81 17.29
C THR A 72 16.57 12.40 15.95
N ARG A 73 16.74 11.14 15.57
CA ARG A 73 16.28 10.64 14.26
C ARG A 73 15.79 9.19 14.34
N VAL A 74 14.68 8.92 13.67
CA VAL A 74 14.18 7.54 13.46
C VAL A 74 14.02 7.32 11.98
N VAL A 75 14.66 6.27 11.47
CA VAL A 75 14.54 5.81 10.09
C VAL A 75 14.04 4.37 10.03
N CYS A 76 13.37 4.03 8.93
CA CYS A 76 12.95 2.66 8.65
C CYS A 76 13.44 2.27 7.26
N SER A 77 13.85 1.02 7.09
CA SER A 77 14.18 0.45 5.78
C SER A 77 13.35 -0.79 5.49
N HIS A 78 13.22 -1.13 4.20
CA HIS A 78 12.45 -2.30 3.81
C HIS A 78 13.35 -3.55 3.85
N PRO A 79 12.88 -4.71 4.40
CA PRO A 79 13.68 -5.96 4.49
C PRO A 79 14.36 -6.35 3.18
N LYS A 80 13.67 -6.20 2.05
CA LYS A 80 14.23 -6.51 0.72
C LYS A 80 15.38 -5.62 0.27
N ASP A 81 15.48 -4.42 0.82
CA ASP A 81 16.58 -3.48 0.51
C ASP A 81 17.78 -3.71 1.46
N ASN A 82 17.60 -4.50 2.55
CA ASN A 82 18.61 -4.87 3.54
C ASN A 82 19.25 -6.23 3.20
N ALA A 83 19.71 -6.42 1.94
CA ALA A 83 20.25 -7.70 1.47
C ALA A 83 21.47 -8.20 2.27
N TRP A 84 22.17 -7.31 2.97
CA TRP A 84 23.29 -7.66 3.85
C TRP A 84 22.82 -8.43 5.09
N ILE A 85 21.65 -8.06 5.66
CA ILE A 85 21.05 -8.79 6.79
C ILE A 85 20.57 -10.18 6.36
N ALA A 86 19.98 -10.27 5.15
CA ALA A 86 19.31 -11.48 4.68
C ALA A 86 20.25 -12.61 4.25
N LYS A 87 21.56 -12.35 4.05
CA LYS A 87 22.51 -13.30 3.44
C LYS A 87 23.33 -14.12 4.43
N ASP A 88 23.25 -13.83 5.73
CA ASP A 88 24.00 -14.60 6.73
C ASP A 88 23.34 -15.94 7.04
N ALA A 89 24.17 -16.97 7.18
CA ALA A 89 23.76 -18.30 7.61
C ALA A 89 23.37 -18.33 9.10
N ASP A 90 24.06 -17.52 9.93
CA ASP A 90 23.79 -17.38 11.37
C ASP A 90 22.83 -16.20 11.62
N LYS A 91 21.56 -16.51 11.68
CA LYS A 91 20.50 -15.53 11.92
C LYS A 91 20.14 -15.51 13.41
N CYS A 92 20.36 -14.36 14.08
CA CYS A 92 19.84 -14.09 15.41
C CYS A 92 19.53 -12.61 15.57
N ASP A 93 18.54 -12.28 16.40
CA ASP A 93 17.99 -10.93 16.59
C ASP A 93 19.10 -9.91 16.96
N ARG A 94 20.10 -10.35 17.73
CA ARG A 94 21.28 -9.54 18.07
C ARG A 94 22.09 -9.12 16.84
N VAL A 95 22.34 -10.06 15.92
CA VAL A 95 23.09 -9.79 14.68
C VAL A 95 22.27 -8.89 13.77
N ASP A 96 20.96 -9.11 13.68
CA ASP A 96 20.07 -8.32 12.84
C ASP A 96 19.98 -6.86 13.38
N ALA A 97 19.83 -6.67 14.71
CA ALA A 97 19.88 -5.35 15.33
C ALA A 97 21.23 -4.65 15.12
N TYR A 98 22.37 -5.35 15.26
CA TYR A 98 23.71 -4.81 14.98
C TYR A 98 23.82 -4.31 13.54
N LYS A 99 23.40 -5.14 12.58
CA LYS A 99 23.44 -4.80 11.15
C LYS A 99 22.57 -3.59 10.82
N LEU A 100 21.41 -3.43 11.46
CA LEU A 100 20.57 -2.24 11.31
C LEU A 100 21.32 -0.98 11.79
N ALA A 101 22.00 -1.06 12.96
CA ALA A 101 22.81 0.04 13.46
C ALA A 101 23.96 0.38 12.51
N GLU A 102 24.63 -0.62 11.96
CA GLU A 102 25.77 -0.46 11.05
C GLU A 102 25.32 0.11 9.68
N LEU A 103 24.20 -0.35 9.13
CA LEU A 103 23.62 0.23 7.92
C LEU A 103 23.28 1.71 8.10
N LEU A 104 22.83 2.10 9.30
CA LEU A 104 22.56 3.50 9.64
C LEU A 104 23.84 4.32 9.72
N ARG A 105 24.87 3.81 10.42
CA ARG A 105 26.18 4.45 10.56
C ARG A 105 26.84 4.69 9.21
N LEU A 106 26.82 3.69 8.34
CA LEU A 106 27.39 3.75 6.98
C LEU A 106 26.49 4.48 5.97
N ASN A 107 25.28 4.89 6.37
CA ASN A 107 24.25 5.46 5.47
C ASN A 107 23.94 4.56 4.25
N CYS A 108 24.00 3.24 4.44
CA CYS A 108 23.84 2.21 3.40
C CYS A 108 22.45 1.58 3.45
N PHE A 109 21.40 2.36 3.52
CA PHE A 109 20.01 1.90 3.53
C PHE A 109 19.11 2.77 2.66
N LYS A 110 17.93 2.24 2.36
CA LYS A 110 16.90 2.98 1.64
C LYS A 110 15.71 3.23 2.55
N GLU A 111 15.53 4.48 2.91
CA GLU A 111 14.49 4.89 3.83
C GLU A 111 13.09 4.65 3.26
N VAL A 112 12.23 4.03 4.08
CA VAL A 112 10.79 3.88 3.85
C VAL A 112 10.05 5.01 4.55
N HIS A 113 9.16 5.68 3.83
CA HIS A 113 8.36 6.75 4.40
C HIS A 113 7.23 6.20 5.28
N TYR A 114 7.18 6.64 6.52
CA TYR A 114 6.05 6.46 7.43
C TYR A 114 5.31 7.78 7.65
N ALA A 115 3.96 7.70 7.74
CA ALA A 115 3.18 8.86 8.16
C ALA A 115 3.53 9.20 9.63
N PRO A 116 3.94 10.44 9.93
CA PRO A 116 4.34 10.81 11.29
C PRO A 116 3.16 10.91 12.25
N ASP A 117 1.99 11.31 11.75
CA ASP A 117 0.78 11.58 12.53
C ASP A 117 -0.11 10.33 12.68
N GLN A 118 -0.63 10.13 13.88
CA GLN A 118 -1.51 9.01 14.23
C GLN A 118 -2.83 9.03 13.44
N PRO A 119 -3.52 10.17 13.25
CA PRO A 119 -4.75 10.21 12.46
C PRO A 119 -4.57 9.68 11.04
N ARG A 120 -3.46 10.01 10.38
CA ARG A 120 -3.19 9.53 9.01
C ARG A 120 -2.86 8.04 8.96
N ARG A 121 -2.16 7.51 9.98
CA ARG A 121 -1.93 6.07 10.12
C ARG A 121 -3.24 5.32 10.33
N ASN A 122 -4.11 5.80 11.22
CA ASN A 122 -5.42 5.21 11.48
C ASN A 122 -6.29 5.25 10.20
N PHE A 123 -6.31 6.37 9.49
CA PHE A 123 -7.04 6.47 8.23
C PHE A 123 -6.56 5.44 7.20
N LYS A 124 -5.24 5.25 7.08
CA LYS A 124 -4.69 4.22 6.19
C LYS A 124 -5.15 2.82 6.59
N GLN A 125 -5.18 2.50 7.88
CA GLN A 125 -5.70 1.20 8.38
C GLN A 125 -7.17 1.00 8.02
N LEU A 126 -8.01 2.03 8.15
CA LEU A 126 -9.42 1.95 7.74
C LEU A 126 -9.59 1.74 6.23
N VAL A 127 -8.75 2.38 5.41
CA VAL A 127 -8.73 2.13 3.96
C VAL A 127 -8.28 0.70 3.64
N GLN A 128 -7.28 0.18 4.35
CA GLN A 128 -6.82 -1.21 4.21
C GLN A 128 -7.90 -2.19 4.63
N HIS A 129 -8.56 -1.95 5.76
CA HIS A 129 -9.68 -2.76 6.23
C HIS A 129 -10.82 -2.84 5.20
N TYR A 130 -11.25 -1.71 4.64
CA TYR A 130 -12.22 -1.70 3.54
C TYR A 130 -11.75 -2.52 2.33
N ASP A 131 -10.47 -2.41 1.96
CA ASP A 131 -9.87 -3.17 0.85
C ASP A 131 -9.84 -4.67 1.13
N GLU A 132 -9.60 -5.07 2.38
CA GLU A 132 -9.61 -6.48 2.83
C GLU A 132 -11.02 -7.07 2.79
N MET A 133 -12.02 -6.35 3.31
CA MET A 133 -13.43 -6.78 3.24
C MET A 133 -13.88 -6.93 1.79
N THR A 134 -13.49 -6.01 0.90
CA THR A 134 -13.79 -6.11 -0.53
C THR A 134 -13.12 -7.34 -1.17
N ALA A 135 -11.88 -7.63 -0.81
CA ALA A 135 -11.17 -8.80 -1.32
C ALA A 135 -11.78 -10.11 -0.80
N GLN A 136 -12.19 -10.16 0.47
CA GLN A 136 -12.86 -11.32 1.08
C GLN A 136 -14.18 -11.62 0.38
N GLN A 137 -15.02 -10.60 0.15
CA GLN A 137 -16.24 -10.74 -0.62
C GLN A 137 -15.99 -11.32 -2.01
N ALA A 138 -14.99 -10.83 -2.73
CA ALA A 138 -14.64 -11.34 -4.05
C ALA A 138 -14.18 -12.80 -4.02
N ARG A 139 -13.42 -13.21 -3.00
CA ARG A 139 -13.00 -14.61 -2.79
C ARG A 139 -14.21 -15.52 -2.53
N LEU A 140 -15.15 -15.08 -1.68
CA LEU A 140 -16.39 -15.85 -1.40
C LEU A 140 -17.25 -16.02 -2.65
N LYS A 141 -17.42 -14.96 -3.44
CA LYS A 141 -18.12 -15.04 -4.73
C LYS A 141 -17.46 -16.03 -5.69
N THR A 142 -16.13 -16.02 -5.77
CA THR A 142 -15.38 -16.97 -6.60
C THR A 142 -15.54 -18.40 -6.10
N LYS A 143 -15.46 -18.62 -4.78
CA LYS A 143 -15.64 -19.93 -4.13
C LYS A 143 -17.04 -20.50 -4.40
N LEU A 144 -18.08 -19.68 -4.26
CA LEU A 144 -19.47 -20.08 -4.59
C LEU A 144 -19.59 -20.50 -6.05
N LYS A 145 -19.08 -19.69 -6.99
CA LYS A 145 -19.09 -20.06 -8.42
C LYS A 145 -18.37 -21.39 -8.68
N ALA A 146 -17.25 -21.63 -8.02
CA ALA A 146 -16.49 -22.89 -8.17
C ALA A 146 -17.28 -24.09 -7.63
N ARG A 147 -17.88 -23.98 -6.43
CA ARG A 147 -18.69 -25.06 -5.85
C ARG A 147 -19.90 -25.43 -6.70
N LEU A 148 -20.60 -24.44 -7.27
CA LEU A 148 -21.71 -24.68 -8.17
C LEU A 148 -21.30 -25.34 -9.48
N ARG A 149 -20.16 -24.92 -10.06
CA ARG A 149 -19.63 -25.57 -11.28
C ARG A 149 -19.27 -27.04 -11.05
N MET A 150 -18.75 -27.40 -9.87
CA MET A 150 -18.48 -28.80 -9.51
C MET A 150 -19.76 -29.66 -9.47
N GLN A 151 -20.93 -29.04 -9.38
CA GLN A 151 -22.25 -29.68 -9.44
C GLN A 151 -22.90 -29.54 -10.83
N GLY A 152 -22.16 -29.16 -11.87
CA GLY A 152 -22.69 -28.92 -13.20
C GLY A 152 -23.56 -27.68 -13.35
N VAL A 153 -23.68 -26.85 -12.28
CA VAL A 153 -24.48 -25.62 -12.29
C VAL A 153 -23.64 -24.47 -12.81
N ILE A 154 -23.79 -24.14 -14.10
CA ILE A 154 -23.09 -23.06 -14.78
C ILE A 154 -23.94 -21.80 -14.76
N VAL A 155 -23.53 -20.80 -13.98
CA VAL A 155 -24.20 -19.48 -13.92
C VAL A 155 -23.20 -18.38 -14.15
N THR A 156 -23.54 -17.42 -14.99
CA THR A 156 -22.74 -16.25 -15.32
C THR A 156 -23.32 -14.98 -14.69
N GLY A 157 -22.48 -13.95 -14.53
CA GLY A 157 -22.91 -12.64 -14.02
C GLY A 157 -23.16 -12.58 -12.52
N GLU A 158 -23.91 -11.57 -12.10
CA GLU A 158 -24.22 -11.25 -10.69
C GLU A 158 -25.60 -11.82 -10.24
N ARG A 159 -26.43 -12.33 -11.16
CA ARG A 159 -27.75 -12.92 -10.85
C ARG A 159 -27.64 -14.02 -9.77
N LEU A 160 -26.55 -14.79 -9.80
CA LEU A 160 -26.22 -15.81 -8.80
C LEU A 160 -26.30 -15.31 -7.35
N PHE A 161 -26.06 -14.03 -7.10
CA PHE A 161 -26.02 -13.45 -5.76
C PHE A 161 -27.35 -12.77 -5.37
N SER A 162 -28.31 -12.64 -6.28
CA SER A 162 -29.66 -12.16 -5.98
C SER A 162 -30.50 -13.22 -5.26
N ALA A 163 -31.54 -12.80 -4.52
CA ALA A 163 -32.43 -13.71 -3.82
C ALA A 163 -33.06 -14.76 -4.74
N THR A 164 -33.54 -14.34 -5.93
CA THR A 164 -34.12 -15.21 -6.94
C THR A 164 -33.09 -16.17 -7.53
N GLY A 165 -31.92 -15.66 -7.94
CA GLY A 165 -30.89 -16.51 -8.53
C GLY A 165 -30.31 -17.54 -7.56
N ARG A 166 -30.27 -17.24 -6.26
CA ARG A 166 -29.89 -18.23 -5.22
C ARG A 166 -30.86 -19.37 -5.13
N LYS A 167 -32.18 -19.10 -5.18
CA LYS A 167 -33.22 -20.14 -5.18
C LYS A 167 -33.10 -21.05 -6.42
N GLU A 168 -32.94 -20.44 -7.59
CA GLU A 168 -32.80 -21.15 -8.87
C GLU A 168 -31.61 -22.12 -8.90
N VAL A 169 -30.45 -21.69 -8.37
CA VAL A 169 -29.24 -22.54 -8.38
C VAL A 169 -29.28 -23.61 -7.30
N LEU A 170 -29.88 -23.34 -6.14
CA LEU A 170 -29.98 -24.32 -5.07
C LEU A 170 -30.88 -25.50 -5.41
N VAL A 171 -31.92 -25.31 -6.22
CA VAL A 171 -32.77 -26.39 -6.71
C VAL A 171 -31.99 -27.34 -7.62
N LYS A 172 -31.02 -26.85 -8.38
CA LYS A 172 -30.18 -27.64 -9.30
C LYS A 172 -29.12 -28.48 -8.61
N VAL A 173 -28.88 -28.28 -7.30
CA VAL A 173 -27.93 -29.08 -6.52
C VAL A 173 -28.67 -30.27 -5.93
N GLU A 174 -28.39 -31.46 -6.40
CA GLU A 174 -29.11 -32.69 -6.02
C GLU A 174 -28.87 -33.09 -4.55
N SER A 175 -27.61 -33.09 -4.12
CA SER A 175 -27.25 -33.47 -2.76
C SER A 175 -27.75 -32.46 -1.73
N ARG A 176 -28.53 -32.96 -0.76
CA ARG A 176 -29.05 -32.16 0.38
C ARG A 176 -27.92 -31.51 1.18
N ASP A 177 -26.87 -32.28 1.46
CA ASP A 177 -25.73 -31.78 2.28
C ASP A 177 -24.92 -30.72 1.56
N LEU A 178 -24.67 -30.92 0.25
CA LEU A 178 -24.00 -29.90 -0.55
C LEU A 178 -24.85 -28.65 -0.73
N ARG A 179 -26.17 -28.80 -0.86
CA ARG A 179 -27.08 -27.65 -0.86
C ARG A 179 -27.01 -26.85 0.44
N THR A 180 -26.95 -27.57 1.58
CA THR A 180 -26.77 -26.94 2.92
C THR A 180 -25.43 -26.22 3.01
N ALA A 181 -24.35 -26.83 2.58
CA ALA A 181 -23.02 -26.21 2.56
C ALA A 181 -22.96 -24.95 1.67
N ILE A 182 -23.64 -24.97 0.51
CA ILE A 182 -23.73 -23.79 -0.37
C ILE A 182 -24.59 -22.69 0.29
N LYS A 183 -25.68 -23.01 1.01
CA LYS A 183 -26.46 -22.05 1.79
C LYS A 183 -25.59 -21.36 2.86
N GLN A 184 -24.77 -22.12 3.58
CA GLN A 184 -23.82 -21.56 4.56
C GLN A 184 -22.85 -20.58 3.90
N LEU A 185 -22.31 -20.88 2.71
CA LEU A 185 -21.45 -19.96 1.99
C LEU A 185 -22.18 -18.66 1.57
N TYR A 186 -23.47 -18.73 1.25
CA TYR A 186 -24.28 -17.54 1.01
C TYR A 186 -24.46 -16.70 2.28
N THR A 187 -24.69 -17.33 3.44
CA THR A 187 -24.78 -16.63 4.73
C THR A 187 -23.48 -15.88 5.03
N VAL A 188 -22.33 -16.53 4.88
CA VAL A 188 -21.02 -15.89 5.07
C VAL A 188 -20.79 -14.76 4.06
N LEU A 189 -21.26 -14.92 2.82
CA LEU A 189 -21.19 -13.84 1.83
C LEU A 189 -22.03 -12.63 2.25
N ASP A 190 -23.25 -12.84 2.76
CA ASP A 190 -24.13 -11.75 3.20
C ASP A 190 -23.54 -11.00 4.38
N GLN A 191 -22.97 -11.71 5.36
CA GLN A 191 -22.22 -11.10 6.46
C GLN A 191 -21.01 -10.29 5.96
N SER A 192 -20.27 -10.83 4.97
CA SER A 192 -19.15 -10.13 4.37
C SER A 192 -19.57 -8.88 3.59
N VAL A 193 -20.75 -8.88 2.96
CA VAL A 193 -21.32 -7.69 2.28
C VAL A 193 -21.68 -6.62 3.30
N ALA A 194 -22.33 -6.99 4.41
CA ALA A 194 -22.67 -6.06 5.50
C ALA A 194 -21.40 -5.43 6.10
N ALA A 195 -20.42 -6.27 6.48
CA ALA A 195 -19.14 -5.80 7.04
C ALA A 195 -18.39 -4.86 6.08
N GLN A 196 -18.40 -5.14 4.77
CA GLN A 196 -17.81 -4.28 3.76
C GLN A 196 -18.55 -2.91 3.69
N GLY A 197 -19.88 -2.92 3.84
CA GLY A 197 -20.68 -1.70 3.90
C GLY A 197 -20.30 -0.82 5.10
N GLU A 198 -20.18 -1.43 6.28
CA GLU A 198 -19.75 -0.75 7.52
C GLU A 198 -18.31 -0.21 7.41
N ALA A 199 -17.37 -1.02 6.92
CA ALA A 199 -15.99 -0.60 6.69
C ALA A 199 -15.92 0.59 5.74
N ARG A 200 -16.78 0.63 4.69
CA ARG A 200 -16.90 1.77 3.79
C ARG A 200 -17.37 3.02 4.52
N LEU A 201 -18.37 2.93 5.39
CA LEU A 201 -18.87 4.08 6.14
C LEU A 201 -17.81 4.62 7.12
N LEU A 202 -17.12 3.73 7.86
CA LEU A 202 -16.01 4.10 8.75
C LEU A 202 -14.91 4.86 7.99
N MET A 203 -14.48 4.31 6.86
CA MET A 203 -13.46 4.94 6.00
C MET A 203 -13.92 6.32 5.53
N LEU A 204 -15.16 6.46 5.04
CA LEU A 204 -15.68 7.73 4.50
C LEU A 204 -15.89 8.78 5.60
N ARG A 205 -16.26 8.37 6.83
CA ARG A 205 -16.34 9.24 8.00
C ARG A 205 -14.98 9.80 8.36
N ALA A 206 -13.97 8.90 8.49
CA ALA A 206 -12.60 9.32 8.78
C ALA A 206 -11.99 10.21 7.68
N ALA A 207 -12.41 10.03 6.42
CA ALA A 207 -11.97 10.82 5.28
C ALA A 207 -12.31 12.32 5.40
N GLN A 208 -13.30 12.69 6.21
CA GLN A 208 -13.71 14.10 6.39
C GLN A 208 -12.62 14.96 7.04
N ALA A 209 -11.73 14.35 7.81
CA ALA A 209 -10.58 15.03 8.43
C ALA A 209 -9.46 15.39 7.42
N PHE A 210 -9.56 14.94 6.16
CA PHE A 210 -8.51 15.11 5.15
C PHE A 210 -9.00 15.94 3.97
N PRO A 211 -8.73 17.27 3.96
CA PRO A 211 -9.30 18.21 2.98
C PRO A 211 -8.90 17.89 1.54
N GLU A 212 -7.73 17.28 1.33
CA GLU A 212 -7.31 16.86 0.01
C GLU A 212 -8.26 15.86 -0.66
N ILE A 213 -9.05 15.10 0.11
CA ILE A 213 -9.99 14.13 -0.45
C ILE A 213 -11.09 14.82 -1.26
N LYS A 214 -11.61 15.95 -0.78
CA LYS A 214 -12.58 16.77 -1.54
C LYS A 214 -11.96 17.27 -2.83
N LEU A 215 -10.71 17.72 -2.77
CA LEU A 215 -9.94 18.21 -3.90
C LEU A 215 -9.71 17.09 -4.95
N LEU A 216 -9.23 15.93 -4.53
CA LEU A 216 -8.94 14.79 -5.41
C LEU A 216 -10.20 14.28 -6.14
N ARG A 217 -11.38 14.40 -5.53
CA ARG A 217 -12.66 14.01 -6.13
C ARG A 217 -13.11 14.87 -7.31
N THR A 218 -12.50 16.04 -7.53
CA THR A 218 -12.80 16.87 -8.71
C THR A 218 -12.20 16.30 -10.00
N VAL A 219 -11.28 15.35 -9.88
CA VAL A 219 -10.66 14.68 -11.05
C VAL A 219 -11.65 13.73 -11.72
N PRO A 220 -11.87 13.81 -13.04
CA PRO A 220 -12.71 12.88 -13.78
C PRO A 220 -12.35 11.41 -13.50
N GLY A 221 -13.33 10.64 -13.07
CA GLY A 221 -13.16 9.22 -12.75
C GLY A 221 -12.61 8.91 -11.35
N ILE A 222 -12.32 9.92 -10.52
CA ILE A 222 -11.94 9.71 -9.12
C ILE A 222 -13.16 9.89 -8.21
N GLY A 223 -13.76 8.78 -7.82
CA GLY A 223 -14.83 8.75 -6.82
C GLY A 223 -14.29 8.76 -5.37
N PRO A 224 -15.19 8.77 -4.37
CA PRO A 224 -14.81 8.82 -2.94
C PRO A 224 -13.78 7.76 -2.53
N ILE A 225 -13.98 6.52 -2.93
CA ILE A 225 -13.07 5.40 -2.60
C ILE A 225 -11.69 5.60 -3.25
N GLY A 226 -11.65 6.06 -4.50
CA GLY A 226 -10.41 6.34 -5.21
C GLY A 226 -9.60 7.45 -4.55
N ALA A 227 -10.27 8.52 -4.12
CA ALA A 227 -9.66 9.64 -3.40
C ALA A 227 -9.13 9.19 -2.02
N CYS A 228 -9.91 8.42 -1.24
CA CYS A 228 -9.47 7.85 0.03
C CYS A 228 -8.23 6.98 -0.14
N ARG A 229 -8.23 6.06 -1.09
CA ARG A 229 -7.06 5.21 -1.40
C ARG A 229 -5.85 6.05 -1.78
N PHE A 230 -6.01 7.05 -2.66
CA PHE A 230 -4.90 7.88 -3.08
C PHE A 230 -4.32 8.65 -1.90
N SER A 231 -5.13 9.34 -1.09
CA SER A 231 -4.68 10.05 0.11
C SER A 231 -4.00 9.12 1.11
N ALA A 232 -4.61 7.98 1.45
CA ALA A 232 -4.11 7.05 2.46
C ALA A 232 -2.77 6.38 2.08
N TYR A 233 -2.59 5.98 0.81
CA TYR A 233 -1.36 5.30 0.38
C TYR A 233 -0.25 6.28 -0.02
N ILE A 234 -0.59 7.51 -0.41
CA ILE A 234 0.41 8.55 -0.71
C ILE A 234 0.91 9.21 0.58
N HIS A 235 0.09 9.40 1.59
CA HIS A 235 0.32 10.10 2.86
C HIS A 235 0.58 11.60 2.68
N THR A 236 1.58 11.97 1.91
CA THR A 236 1.91 13.33 1.50
C THR A 236 2.49 13.33 0.09
N PRO A 237 2.10 14.29 -0.76
CA PRO A 237 2.59 14.34 -2.14
C PRO A 237 4.05 14.75 -2.24
N SER A 238 4.61 15.42 -1.22
CA SER A 238 6.01 15.88 -1.15
C SER A 238 7.02 14.75 -0.99
N ARG A 239 6.60 13.56 -0.47
CA ARG A 239 7.51 12.40 -0.33
C ARG A 239 8.11 11.91 -1.64
N PHE A 240 7.53 12.28 -2.77
CA PHE A 240 8.04 11.91 -4.10
C PHE A 240 8.77 13.09 -4.72
N SER A 241 10.10 13.04 -4.82
CA SER A 241 10.91 14.10 -5.44
C SER A 241 10.67 14.25 -6.95
N SER A 242 10.05 13.25 -7.61
CA SER A 242 9.69 13.32 -9.02
C SER A 242 8.44 12.50 -9.35
N LYS A 243 7.76 12.87 -10.46
CA LYS A 243 6.63 12.09 -10.98
C LYS A 243 7.04 10.66 -11.39
N ARG A 244 8.30 10.42 -11.78
CA ARG A 244 8.80 9.07 -12.11
C ARG A 244 8.84 8.17 -10.86
N LYS A 245 9.25 8.69 -9.70
CA LYS A 245 9.22 7.95 -8.42
C LYS A 245 7.78 7.62 -8.00
N LEU A 246 6.84 8.55 -8.20
CA LEU A 246 5.41 8.29 -7.98
C LEU A 246 4.89 7.19 -8.93
N TRP A 247 5.22 7.24 -10.23
CA TRP A 247 4.81 6.19 -11.17
C TRP A 247 5.34 4.82 -10.78
N LYS A 248 6.58 4.72 -10.32
CA LYS A 248 7.16 3.48 -9.80
C LYS A 248 6.36 2.98 -8.59
N TYR A 249 6.07 3.84 -7.63
CA TYR A 249 5.27 3.49 -6.46
C TYR A 249 3.84 3.05 -6.83
N CYS A 250 3.24 3.64 -7.87
CA CYS A 250 1.92 3.25 -8.40
C CYS A 250 1.95 2.04 -9.35
N ARG A 251 3.07 1.34 -9.52
CA ARG A 251 3.26 0.24 -10.48
C ARG A 251 2.97 0.62 -11.93
N LEU A 252 3.29 1.86 -12.31
CA LEU A 252 3.12 2.40 -13.66
C LEU A 252 4.45 2.62 -14.38
N SER A 253 5.58 2.27 -13.76
CA SER A 253 6.91 2.31 -14.39
C SER A 253 7.18 1.04 -15.18
N VAL A 254 7.95 1.20 -16.24
CA VAL A 254 8.49 0.09 -17.03
C VAL A 254 9.91 -0.18 -16.57
N SER A 255 10.23 -1.44 -16.30
CA SER A 255 11.58 -1.90 -15.97
C SER A 255 12.31 -2.35 -17.23
N HIS A 256 13.53 -1.86 -17.42
CA HIS A 256 14.45 -2.31 -18.45
C HIS A 256 15.59 -3.08 -17.79
N ARG A 257 16.00 -4.17 -18.41
CA ARG A 257 17.23 -4.90 -18.03
C ARG A 257 18.11 -4.98 -19.27
N SER A 258 19.33 -4.52 -19.14
CA SER A 258 20.35 -4.57 -20.21
C SER A 258 21.67 -5.05 -19.63
N SER A 259 22.48 -5.67 -20.47
CA SER A 259 23.88 -6.02 -20.22
C SER A 259 24.69 -5.61 -21.44
N ASN A 260 25.81 -4.92 -21.23
CA ASN A 260 26.64 -4.37 -22.32
C ASN A 260 25.84 -3.57 -23.38
N GLY A 261 24.86 -2.76 -22.92
CA GLY A 261 24.01 -1.97 -23.81
C GLY A 261 22.94 -2.77 -24.56
N LYS A 262 22.94 -4.10 -24.49
CA LYS A 262 21.93 -4.94 -25.15
C LYS A 262 20.78 -5.27 -24.19
N PRO A 263 19.51 -5.14 -24.61
CA PRO A 263 18.37 -5.48 -23.77
C PRO A 263 18.32 -6.99 -23.52
N LEU A 264 18.34 -7.39 -22.22
CA LEU A 264 18.25 -8.81 -21.84
C LEU A 264 16.83 -9.38 -22.00
N ARG A 265 15.81 -8.52 -22.02
CA ARG A 265 14.40 -8.90 -22.20
C ARG A 265 13.56 -7.71 -22.63
N ARG A 266 12.37 -8.01 -23.18
CA ARG A 266 11.38 -6.95 -23.47
C ARG A 266 11.01 -6.18 -22.20
N PRO A 267 10.86 -4.86 -22.29
CA PRO A 267 10.41 -4.03 -21.16
C PRO A 267 9.08 -4.53 -20.60
N ARG A 268 8.97 -4.56 -19.27
CA ARG A 268 7.73 -4.98 -18.58
C ARG A 268 7.39 -3.98 -17.48
N LEU A 269 6.10 -3.89 -17.13
CA LEU A 269 5.68 -3.09 -15.99
C LEU A 269 6.33 -3.61 -14.71
N ASP A 270 6.92 -2.70 -13.94
CA ASP A 270 7.46 -3.00 -12.61
C ASP A 270 6.30 -3.40 -11.68
N ARG A 271 6.44 -4.55 -11.02
CA ARG A 271 5.45 -5.05 -10.06
C ARG A 271 5.69 -4.58 -8.63
N SER A 272 6.81 -3.90 -8.37
CA SER A 272 7.10 -3.30 -7.07
C SER A 272 6.18 -2.08 -6.81
N GLY A 273 5.87 -1.81 -5.53
CA GLY A 273 5.01 -0.68 -5.15
C GLY A 273 3.55 -1.05 -4.87
N CYS A 274 2.67 -0.05 -4.85
CA CYS A 274 1.29 -0.17 -4.41
C CYS A 274 0.31 -0.53 -5.54
N GLY A 275 -0.20 -1.76 -5.54
CA GLY A 275 -1.18 -2.23 -6.53
C GLY A 275 -2.55 -1.52 -6.42
N ARG A 276 -2.92 -1.03 -5.22
CA ARG A 276 -4.17 -0.29 -5.01
C ARG A 276 -4.18 1.04 -5.75
N LEU A 277 -3.03 1.73 -5.82
CA LEU A 277 -2.91 2.98 -6.59
C LEU A 277 -2.96 2.74 -8.11
N LYS A 278 -2.43 1.62 -8.59
CA LYS A 278 -2.61 1.20 -9.98
C LYS A 278 -4.10 0.98 -10.29
N ASP A 279 -4.85 0.33 -9.39
CA ASP A 279 -6.29 0.11 -9.57
C ASP A 279 -7.07 1.43 -9.57
N VAL A 280 -6.71 2.39 -8.71
CA VAL A 280 -7.29 3.75 -8.72
C VAL A 280 -7.08 4.40 -10.09
N SER A 281 -5.86 4.42 -10.62
CA SER A 281 -5.56 5.03 -11.92
C SER A 281 -6.26 4.31 -13.08
N ARG A 282 -6.38 2.98 -13.01
CA ARG A 282 -7.09 2.17 -14.02
C ARG A 282 -8.59 2.49 -14.06
N LYS A 283 -9.24 2.51 -12.90
CA LYS A 283 -10.67 2.84 -12.81
C LYS A 283 -10.94 4.27 -13.23
N ALA A 284 -10.09 5.21 -12.82
CA ALA A 284 -10.21 6.60 -13.25
C ALA A 284 -10.05 6.74 -14.77
N PHE A 285 -9.09 6.04 -15.37
CA PHE A 285 -8.93 5.97 -16.82
C PHE A 285 -10.21 5.46 -17.51
N ASP A 286 -10.74 4.30 -17.05
CA ASP A 286 -11.91 3.68 -17.66
C ASP A 286 -13.12 4.62 -17.64
N VAL A 287 -13.33 5.37 -16.56
CA VAL A 287 -14.42 6.36 -16.44
C VAL A 287 -14.15 7.61 -17.28
N ALA A 288 -12.96 8.21 -17.17
CA ALA A 288 -12.63 9.46 -17.85
C ALA A 288 -12.69 9.32 -19.39
N VAL A 289 -12.18 8.22 -19.93
CA VAL A 289 -12.16 7.98 -21.38
C VAL A 289 -13.54 7.62 -21.93
N ARG A 290 -14.37 6.91 -21.17
CA ARG A 290 -15.74 6.55 -21.56
C ARG A 290 -16.77 7.65 -21.31
N SER A 291 -16.38 8.72 -20.58
CA SER A 291 -17.28 9.84 -20.31
C SER A 291 -17.82 10.46 -21.61
N ARG A 292 -19.11 10.84 -21.62
CA ARG A 292 -19.69 11.64 -22.70
C ARG A 292 -19.09 13.03 -22.76
N GLN A 293 -18.77 13.59 -21.60
CA GLN A 293 -18.11 14.91 -21.52
C GLN A 293 -16.66 14.79 -21.96
N ASP A 294 -16.21 15.75 -22.75
CA ASP A 294 -14.81 15.89 -23.12
C ASP A 294 -13.98 16.28 -21.87
N ASN A 295 -12.78 15.77 -21.79
CA ASN A 295 -11.84 16.07 -20.70
C ASN A 295 -10.40 15.84 -21.15
N GLY A 296 -9.46 16.46 -20.44
CA GLY A 296 -8.04 16.40 -20.80
C GLY A 296 -7.43 14.99 -20.82
N PHE A 297 -7.98 14.03 -20.07
CA PHE A 297 -7.51 12.63 -20.12
C PHE A 297 -7.98 11.90 -21.37
N LYS A 298 -9.21 12.17 -21.82
CA LYS A 298 -9.75 11.63 -23.07
C LYS A 298 -8.94 12.13 -24.27
N ARG A 299 -8.69 13.44 -24.33
CA ARG A 299 -7.82 14.04 -25.38
C ARG A 299 -6.40 13.48 -25.34
N THR A 300 -5.83 13.30 -24.13
CA THR A 300 -4.50 12.68 -23.97
C THR A 300 -4.48 11.24 -24.48
N TYR A 301 -5.56 10.47 -24.24
CA TYR A 301 -5.68 9.09 -24.73
C TYR A 301 -5.72 9.04 -26.26
N GLN A 302 -6.55 9.88 -26.90
CA GLN A 302 -6.67 9.97 -28.35
C GLN A 302 -5.33 10.31 -29.00
N ARG A 303 -4.67 11.38 -28.55
CA ARG A 303 -3.35 11.79 -29.04
C ARG A 303 -2.29 10.68 -28.88
N ALA A 304 -2.26 10.04 -27.72
CA ALA A 304 -1.30 8.95 -27.49
C ALA A 304 -1.60 7.73 -28.38
N LEU A 305 -2.86 7.45 -28.67
CA LEU A 305 -3.26 6.36 -29.57
C LEU A 305 -2.88 6.67 -31.04
N GLU A 306 -3.09 7.88 -31.50
CA GLU A 306 -2.68 8.36 -32.82
C GLU A 306 -1.16 8.26 -33.01
N THR A 307 -0.38 8.61 -31.98
CA THR A 307 1.10 8.60 -32.05
C THR A 307 1.69 7.19 -31.99
N THR A 308 1.12 6.32 -31.16
CA THR A 308 1.75 5.02 -30.83
C THR A 308 1.06 3.83 -31.49
N HIS A 309 -0.16 4.00 -31.96
CA HIS A 309 -1.03 2.94 -32.47
C HIS A 309 -1.19 1.74 -31.50
N ASP A 310 -0.83 1.93 -30.20
CA ASP A 310 -0.91 0.90 -29.16
C ASP A 310 -1.83 1.35 -28.01
N LYS A 311 -2.96 0.66 -27.88
CA LYS A 311 -3.97 0.90 -26.82
C LYS A 311 -3.39 0.73 -25.42
N THR A 312 -2.45 -0.21 -25.23
CA THR A 312 -1.82 -0.48 -23.91
C THR A 312 -0.90 0.66 -23.53
N HIS A 313 -0.11 1.15 -24.47
CA HIS A 313 0.77 2.30 -24.28
C HIS A 313 -0.02 3.59 -24.01
N ALA A 314 -1.03 3.88 -24.83
CA ALA A 314 -1.90 5.04 -24.68
C ALA A 314 -2.60 5.03 -23.29
N ARG A 315 -3.13 3.88 -22.88
CA ARG A 315 -3.71 3.68 -21.55
C ARG A 315 -2.72 3.96 -20.42
N LEU A 316 -1.50 3.43 -20.50
CA LEU A 316 -0.46 3.64 -19.50
C LEU A 316 -0.08 5.12 -19.39
N THR A 317 0.02 5.82 -20.54
CA THR A 317 0.29 7.26 -20.61
C THR A 317 -0.76 8.06 -19.84
N VAL A 318 -2.05 7.77 -20.03
CA VAL A 318 -3.13 8.45 -19.31
C VAL A 318 -3.13 8.09 -17.82
N GLN A 319 -2.91 6.84 -17.45
CA GLN A 319 -2.83 6.45 -16.03
C GLN A 319 -1.69 7.19 -15.30
N ARG A 320 -0.53 7.34 -15.95
CA ARG A 320 0.58 8.16 -15.45
C ARG A 320 0.21 9.64 -15.32
N LYS A 321 -0.54 10.15 -16.28
CA LYS A 321 -1.06 11.52 -16.26
C LYS A 321 -1.98 11.72 -15.06
N ILE A 322 -2.98 10.84 -14.87
CA ILE A 322 -3.93 10.88 -13.76
C ILE A 322 -3.20 10.98 -12.40
N VAL A 323 -2.27 10.05 -12.11
CA VAL A 323 -1.58 10.09 -10.81
C VAL A 323 -0.68 11.31 -10.65
N SER A 324 -0.10 11.82 -11.75
CA SER A 324 0.70 13.05 -11.75
C SER A 324 -0.17 14.28 -11.49
N THR A 325 -1.36 14.35 -12.09
CA THR A 325 -2.34 15.42 -11.87
C THR A 325 -2.82 15.41 -10.41
N LEU A 326 -3.21 14.25 -9.88
CA LEU A 326 -3.60 14.12 -8.47
C LEU A 326 -2.51 14.63 -7.52
N ARG A 327 -1.25 14.30 -7.78
CA ARG A 327 -0.12 14.80 -7.00
C ARG A 327 0.04 16.32 -7.12
N ALA A 328 -0.04 16.87 -8.33
CA ALA A 328 0.15 18.29 -8.60
C ALA A 328 -0.95 19.13 -7.92
N MET A 329 -2.21 18.69 -8.05
CA MET A 329 -3.36 19.31 -7.36
C MET A 329 -3.18 19.32 -5.85
N TRP A 330 -2.77 18.20 -5.27
CA TRP A 330 -2.55 18.12 -3.82
C TRP A 330 -1.42 19.04 -3.34
N LEU A 331 -0.31 19.13 -4.10
CA LEU A 331 0.78 20.06 -3.81
C LEU A 331 0.35 21.54 -3.90
N ARG A 332 -0.41 21.88 -4.94
CA ARG A 332 -0.86 23.26 -5.22
C ARG A 332 -2.10 23.63 -4.44
N ARG A 333 -2.80 22.67 -3.83
CA ARG A 333 -4.11 22.84 -3.17
C ARG A 333 -5.17 23.43 -4.10
N THR A 334 -5.14 23.09 -5.39
CA THR A 334 -6.06 23.57 -6.42
C THR A 334 -6.95 22.46 -6.93
N PRO A 335 -8.23 22.72 -7.23
CA PRO A 335 -9.10 21.73 -7.87
C PRO A 335 -8.63 21.38 -9.28
N TYR A 336 -9.20 20.32 -9.83
CA TYR A 336 -8.91 19.92 -11.21
C TYR A 336 -9.34 20.99 -12.20
N CYS A 337 -8.46 21.32 -13.13
CA CYS A 337 -8.79 22.00 -14.35
C CYS A 337 -8.13 21.28 -15.52
N ASP A 338 -8.71 21.35 -16.70
CA ASP A 338 -8.20 20.66 -17.90
C ASP A 338 -6.80 21.10 -18.31
N GLU A 339 -6.39 22.31 -17.96
CA GLU A 339 -5.03 22.83 -18.21
C GLU A 339 -3.96 22.07 -17.43
N LEU A 340 -4.26 21.59 -16.24
CA LEU A 340 -3.37 20.72 -15.46
C LEU A 340 -3.15 19.35 -16.12
N SER A 341 -3.98 19.04 -17.10
CA SER A 341 -3.90 17.79 -17.89
C SER A 341 -3.21 17.99 -19.26
N ARG A 342 -2.61 19.14 -19.52
CA ARG A 342 -1.75 19.39 -20.70
C ARG A 342 -0.34 18.87 -20.54
#